data_66f6edbba3b027dbf3726f71241e63f5
#
_entry.id   66f6edbba3b027dbf3726f71241e63f5
#
_cell.length_a   1.000
_cell.length_b   1.000
_cell.length_c   1.000
_cell.angle_alpha   90.00
_cell.angle_beta   90.00
_cell.angle_gamma   90.00
#
_symmetry.space_group_name_H-M   'P 1'
#
loop_
_entity.id
_entity.type
_entity.pdbx_description
1 polymer ?
#
loop_
_entity_poly.entity_id
_entity_poly.type
_entity_poly.pdbx_seq_one_letter_code
_entity_poly.pdbx_strand_id
1 'polypeptide(L)'
;MPLEFWFEFASTYSYPAAMRIENLAAQQGVTILWRPFLLGPIFKDSGWSNSPFNLYPAKGRYMWRDLERICDDLALPFRRPSIFPRNGLLAAR
;
A
#
# COMPACT_ATOMS: atom_id res chain seq x y z
N MET A 1 -6.97 -11.20 -20.84
CA MET A 1 -7.20 -11.75 -19.50
C MET A 1 -6.98 -10.67 -18.47
N PRO A 2 -7.96 -10.34 -17.64
CA PRO A 2 -7.77 -9.28 -16.64
C PRO A 2 -6.85 -9.73 -15.50
N LEU A 3 -6.08 -8.78 -15.00
CA LEU A 3 -5.23 -8.95 -13.82
C LEU A 3 -5.94 -8.35 -12.63
N GLU A 4 -6.16 -9.11 -11.56
CA GLU A 4 -6.71 -8.59 -10.33
C GLU A 4 -5.59 -7.99 -9.51
N PHE A 5 -5.74 -6.70 -9.13
CA PHE A 5 -4.81 -6.00 -8.28
C PHE A 5 -5.48 -5.68 -6.94
N TRP A 6 -5.07 -6.42 -5.91
CA TRP A 6 -5.59 -6.25 -4.56
C TRP A 6 -4.75 -5.23 -3.83
N PHE A 7 -5.38 -4.19 -3.30
CA PHE A 7 -4.66 -3.10 -2.65
C PHE A 7 -5.39 -2.63 -1.41
N GLU A 8 -4.64 -1.99 -0.49
CA GLU A 8 -5.16 -1.43 0.74
C GLU A 8 -4.81 0.05 0.77
N PHE A 9 -5.83 0.92 0.94
CA PHE A 9 -5.62 2.37 0.94
C PHE A 9 -4.68 2.83 2.04
N ALA A 10 -4.66 2.15 3.19
CA ALA A 10 -3.79 2.49 4.30
C ALA A 10 -2.40 1.85 4.22
N SER A 11 -2.15 1.00 3.24
CA SER A 11 -0.85 0.34 3.08
C SER A 11 0.13 1.27 2.37
N THR A 12 1.32 1.42 2.96
CA THR A 12 2.36 2.29 2.41
C THR A 12 2.87 1.80 1.07
N TYR A 13 3.15 0.50 0.95
CA TYR A 13 3.72 -0.08 -0.27
C TYR A 13 2.68 -0.25 -1.39
N SER A 14 1.39 -0.16 -1.10
CA SER A 14 0.37 -0.17 -2.13
C SER A 14 0.43 1.09 -3.01
N TYR A 15 0.90 2.21 -2.47
CA TYR A 15 0.95 3.46 -3.21
C TYR A 15 1.89 3.39 -4.43
N PRO A 16 3.20 3.08 -4.28
CA PRO A 16 4.05 2.97 -5.47
C PRO A 16 3.61 1.85 -6.41
N ALA A 17 3.12 0.73 -5.89
CA ALA A 17 2.63 -0.36 -6.73
C ALA A 17 1.41 0.08 -7.56
N ALA A 18 0.45 0.78 -6.94
CA ALA A 18 -0.74 1.27 -7.63
C ALA A 18 -0.37 2.28 -8.73
N MET A 19 0.61 3.14 -8.48
CA MET A 19 1.05 4.13 -9.46
C MET A 19 1.80 3.53 -10.64
N ARG A 20 2.41 2.36 -10.47
CA ARG A 20 3.18 1.69 -11.53
C ARG A 20 2.35 0.74 -12.36
N ILE A 21 1.37 0.08 -11.76
CA ILE A 21 0.73 -1.08 -12.39
C ILE A 21 -0.06 -0.71 -13.64
N GLU A 22 -0.62 0.48 -13.72
CA GLU A 22 -1.35 0.93 -14.90
C GLU A 22 -0.47 0.95 -16.14
N ASN A 23 0.72 1.56 -16.02
CA ASN A 23 1.66 1.64 -17.12
C ASN A 23 2.20 0.27 -17.51
N LEU A 24 2.51 -0.56 -16.52
CA LEU A 24 3.02 -1.91 -16.76
C LEU A 24 1.96 -2.77 -17.46
N ALA A 25 0.72 -2.69 -17.02
CA ALA A 25 -0.38 -3.44 -17.64
C ALA A 25 -0.64 -2.98 -19.07
N ALA A 26 -0.61 -1.67 -19.31
CA ALA A 26 -0.80 -1.11 -20.65
C ALA A 26 0.29 -1.59 -21.61
N GLN A 27 1.55 -1.64 -21.16
CA GLN A 27 2.67 -2.13 -21.97
C GLN A 27 2.51 -3.60 -22.34
N GLN A 28 1.85 -4.39 -21.48
CA GLN A 28 1.65 -5.82 -21.69
C GLN A 28 0.27 -6.15 -22.29
N GLY A 29 -0.53 -5.14 -22.58
CA GLY A 29 -1.87 -5.36 -23.14
C GLY A 29 -2.84 -6.03 -22.16
N VAL A 30 -2.66 -5.79 -20.85
CA VAL A 30 -3.46 -6.42 -19.79
C VAL A 30 -4.40 -5.40 -19.17
N THR A 31 -5.64 -5.80 -18.91
CA THR A 31 -6.62 -4.99 -18.19
C THR A 31 -6.51 -5.24 -16.70
N ILE A 32 -6.64 -4.17 -15.88
CA ILE A 32 -6.57 -4.29 -14.43
C ILE A 32 -7.98 -4.27 -13.84
N LEU A 33 -8.25 -5.21 -12.94
CA LEU A 33 -9.40 -5.17 -12.05
C LEU A 33 -8.92 -4.73 -10.66
N TRP A 34 -9.36 -3.56 -10.22
CA TRP A 34 -8.99 -3.00 -8.93
C TRP A 34 -9.81 -3.63 -7.81
N ARG A 35 -9.15 -4.24 -6.83
CA ARG A 35 -9.79 -4.96 -5.72
C ARG A 35 -9.31 -4.40 -4.38
N PRO A 36 -10.02 -3.45 -3.76
CA PRO A 36 -9.63 -2.95 -2.44
C PRO A 36 -9.91 -3.97 -1.35
N PHE A 37 -9.07 -3.98 -0.31
CA PHE A 37 -9.27 -4.83 0.86
C PHE A 37 -8.80 -4.12 2.11
N LEU A 38 -9.11 -4.67 3.28
CA LEU A 38 -8.70 -4.13 4.57
C LEU A 38 -7.74 -5.11 5.24
N LEU A 39 -6.52 -4.62 5.50
CA LEU A 39 -5.47 -5.43 6.11
C LEU A 39 -5.63 -5.54 7.63
N GLY A 40 -6.22 -4.53 8.26
CA GLY A 40 -6.45 -4.52 9.70
C GLY A 40 -7.15 -5.77 10.23
N PRO A 41 -8.31 -6.17 9.67
CA PRO A 41 -8.97 -7.42 10.09
C PRO A 41 -8.10 -8.66 9.91
N ILE A 42 -7.28 -8.71 8.86
CA ILE A 42 -6.36 -9.82 8.62
C ILE A 42 -5.30 -9.88 9.72
N PHE A 43 -4.70 -8.74 10.07
CA PHE A 43 -3.73 -8.67 11.16
C PHE A 43 -4.37 -9.09 12.49
N LYS A 44 -5.60 -8.66 12.75
CA LYS A 44 -6.31 -9.01 13.98
C LYS A 44 -6.53 -10.52 14.07
N ASP A 45 -6.94 -11.16 12.99
CA ASP A 45 -7.11 -12.62 12.94
C ASP A 45 -5.79 -13.35 13.17
N SER A 46 -4.68 -12.75 12.77
CA SER A 46 -3.33 -13.30 12.98
C SER A 46 -2.74 -12.94 14.35
N GLY A 47 -3.50 -12.30 15.22
CA GLY A 47 -3.06 -11.94 16.56
C GLY A 47 -2.33 -10.59 16.65
N TRP A 48 -2.39 -9.77 15.64
CA TRP A 48 -1.74 -8.46 15.62
C TRP A 48 -2.73 -7.36 16.00
N SER A 49 -2.35 -6.54 16.99
CA SER A 49 -3.20 -5.44 17.49
C SER A 49 -3.00 -4.14 16.72
N ASN A 50 -1.93 -4.04 15.90
CA ASN A 50 -1.57 -2.83 15.17
C ASN A 50 -0.73 -3.21 13.95
N SER A 51 -0.39 -2.21 13.11
CA SER A 51 0.52 -2.40 12.00
C SER A 51 1.88 -2.94 12.49
N PRO A 52 2.51 -3.90 11.78
CA PRO A 52 3.86 -4.34 12.12
C PRO A 52 4.86 -3.19 12.21
N PHE A 53 4.67 -2.13 11.43
CA PHE A 53 5.56 -0.98 11.42
C PHE A 53 5.42 -0.11 12.67
N ASN A 54 4.27 -0.15 13.35
CA ASN A 54 4.07 0.51 14.63
C ASN A 54 4.49 -0.38 15.79
N LEU A 55 4.30 -1.71 15.67
CA LEU A 55 4.69 -2.67 16.70
C LEU A 55 6.21 -2.83 16.78
N TYR A 56 6.91 -2.62 15.67
CA TYR A 56 8.37 -2.71 15.59
C TYR A 56 8.94 -1.37 15.10
N PRO A 57 9.31 -0.45 16.03
CA PRO A 57 9.70 0.92 15.64
C PRO A 57 10.86 1.01 14.66
N ALA A 58 11.88 0.14 14.80
CA ALA A 58 13.00 0.15 13.87
C ALA A 58 12.56 -0.24 12.45
N LYS A 59 11.66 -1.20 12.35
CA LYS A 59 11.08 -1.63 11.07
C LYS A 59 10.25 -0.51 10.45
N GLY A 60 9.50 0.24 11.29
CA GLY A 60 8.72 1.37 10.85
C GLY A 60 9.59 2.49 10.27
N ARG A 61 10.67 2.83 10.95
CA ARG A 61 11.61 3.85 10.47
C ARG A 61 12.23 3.44 9.13
N TYR A 62 12.61 2.18 9.01
CA TYR A 62 13.18 1.66 7.76
C TYR A 62 12.15 1.72 6.62
N MET A 63 10.91 1.34 6.90
CA MET A 63 9.82 1.38 5.93
C MET A 63 9.61 2.78 5.36
N TRP A 64 9.55 3.81 6.22
CA TRP A 64 9.38 5.19 5.76
C TRP A 64 10.54 5.65 4.90
N ARG A 65 11.77 5.31 5.27
CA ARG A 65 12.94 5.67 4.48
C ARG A 65 12.97 4.94 3.14
N ASP A 66 12.62 3.65 3.16
CA ASP A 66 12.51 2.85 1.94
C ASP A 66 11.48 3.43 0.99
N LEU A 67 10.32 3.81 1.52
CA LEU A 67 9.23 4.39 0.74
C LEU A 67 9.63 5.74 0.12
N GLU A 68 10.34 6.58 0.88
CA GLU A 68 10.88 7.83 0.34
C GLU A 68 11.78 7.57 -0.87
N ARG A 69 12.67 6.59 -0.76
CA ARG A 69 13.59 6.21 -1.84
C ARG A 69 12.87 5.65 -3.05
N ILE A 70 11.88 4.78 -2.83
CA ILE A 70 11.09 4.19 -3.91
C ILE A 70 10.33 5.28 -4.67
N CYS A 71 9.65 6.17 -3.97
CA CYS A 71 8.88 7.23 -4.59
C CYS A 71 9.78 8.24 -5.32
N ASP A 72 10.93 8.56 -4.76
CA ASP A 72 11.92 9.42 -5.40
C ASP A 72 12.41 8.80 -6.72
N ASP A 73 12.75 7.52 -6.70
CA ASP A 73 13.22 6.76 -7.84
C ASP A 73 12.17 6.70 -8.96
N LEU A 74 10.90 6.60 -8.60
CA LEU A 74 9.78 6.54 -9.54
C LEU A 74 9.23 7.92 -9.91
N ALA A 75 9.79 8.99 -9.37
CA ALA A 75 9.32 10.37 -9.54
C ALA A 75 7.87 10.54 -9.08
N LEU A 76 7.48 9.86 -8.01
CA LEU A 76 6.14 9.97 -7.42
C LEU A 76 6.13 10.93 -6.26
N PRO A 77 5.10 11.81 -6.15
CA PRO A 77 4.97 12.63 -4.95
C PRO A 77 4.70 11.76 -3.74
N PHE A 78 5.37 12.07 -2.63
CA PHE A 78 5.21 11.33 -1.39
C PHE A 78 5.17 12.26 -0.20
N ARG A 79 4.17 12.05 0.66
CA ARG A 79 4.03 12.78 1.91
C ARG A 79 3.61 11.81 2.99
N ARG A 80 4.43 11.71 4.05
CA ARG A 80 4.12 10.85 5.18
C ARG A 80 2.85 11.32 5.88
N PRO A 81 1.84 10.45 6.09
CA PRO A 81 0.63 10.83 6.81
C PRO A 81 0.92 11.08 8.29
N SER A 82 0.18 12.02 8.88
CA SER A 82 0.33 12.35 10.31
C SER A 82 -0.16 11.22 11.20
N ILE A 83 -1.13 10.44 10.73
CA ILE A 83 -1.67 9.27 11.43
C ILE A 83 -1.46 8.04 10.56
N PHE A 84 -0.85 7.00 11.13
CA PHE A 84 -0.60 5.75 10.42
C PHE A 84 -0.73 4.56 11.38
N PRO A 85 -1.44 3.50 10.99
CA PRO A 85 -2.26 3.42 9.79
C PRO A 85 -3.61 4.15 9.95
N ARG A 86 -4.20 4.58 8.85
CA ARG A 86 -5.55 5.13 8.82
C ARG A 86 -6.56 4.06 8.47
N ASN A 87 -7.80 4.24 8.95
CA ASN A 87 -8.89 3.34 8.60
C ASN A 87 -9.38 3.65 7.20
N GLY A 88 -9.17 2.71 6.26
CA GLY A 88 -9.54 2.87 4.87
C GLY A 88 -10.91 2.29 4.50
N LEU A 89 -11.74 1.90 5.49
CA LEU A 89 -13.00 1.21 5.23
C LEU A 89 -13.94 2.00 4.31
N LEU A 90 -14.08 3.30 4.54
CA LEU A 90 -14.97 4.13 3.73
C LEU A 90 -14.46 4.23 2.29
N ALA A 91 -13.16 4.40 2.10
CA ALA A 91 -12.57 4.47 0.78
C ALA A 91 -12.65 3.14 0.02
N ALA A 92 -12.60 2.02 0.75
CA ALA A 92 -12.64 0.69 0.15
C ALA A 92 -14.03 0.24 -0.26
N ARG A 93 -15.06 0.89 0.25
CA ARG A 93 -16.44 0.62 -0.16
C ARG A 93 -16.69 1.24 -1.54
#